data_25f1243b7da8ed9e00b2df1602f14357
#
_entry.id   25f1243b7da8ed9e00b2df1602f14357
#
_cell.length_a   1.000
_cell.length_b   1.000
_cell.length_c   1.000
_cell.angle_alpha   90.00
_cell.angle_beta   90.00
_cell.angle_gamma   90.00
#
_symmetry.space_group_name_H-M   'P 1'
#
loop_
_entity.id
_entity.type
_entity.pdbx_description
1 polymer ?
#
loop_
_entity_poly.entity_id
_entity_poly.type
_entity_poly.pdbx_seq_one_letter_code
_entity_poly.pdbx_strand_id
1 'polypeptide(L)'
;SLARILNEILKFSVLQVLYLYNYSIKVMKKITIAIDGFSSCGKSTMAKDLAREIGYIYIDSGAMYRAVTLYSIENGIFQGDRIDAEKLKSLIKDIHISFRLNPETGRPDTYLNGVNVENKIRTMEVSSRVSPIATLDFVREAMVAQQQEMGKAKGIVMDGRDIGTTVFPDAELKIFVTATPEIRAQRRYDELKAKGEEASFDEILENVKQRDYIDQNRDVSPLRKASDALLLDNSHLSISQQKEWLAEQFERVIKEKN
;
A
#
# COMPACT_ATOMS: atom_id res chain seq x y z
N SER A 1 17.35 -19.43 47.34
CA SER A 1 16.13 -20.22 47.50
C SER A 1 15.74 -20.86 46.16
N LEU A 2 15.09 -21.99 46.20
CA LEU A 2 14.62 -22.75 45.02
C LEU A 2 13.83 -21.89 44.03
N ALA A 3 13.00 -20.97 44.55
CA ALA A 3 12.20 -20.03 43.75
C ALA A 3 13.07 -19.06 42.91
N ARG A 4 14.24 -18.67 43.39
CA ARG A 4 15.17 -17.80 42.68
C ARG A 4 15.85 -18.54 41.53
N ILE A 5 16.21 -19.80 41.73
CA ILE A 5 16.81 -20.67 40.71
C ILE A 5 15.78 -20.98 39.61
N LEU A 6 14.53 -21.30 39.97
CA LEU A 6 13.45 -21.54 39.03
C LEU A 6 13.14 -20.29 38.17
N ASN A 7 13.17 -19.09 38.76
CA ASN A 7 12.92 -17.84 38.03
C ASN A 7 14.06 -17.52 37.05
N GLU A 8 15.32 -17.82 37.40
CA GLU A 8 16.45 -17.66 36.46
C GLU A 8 16.42 -18.69 35.32
N ILE A 9 16.02 -19.91 35.58
CA ILE A 9 15.85 -20.95 34.55
C ILE A 9 14.71 -20.58 33.60
N LEU A 10 13.60 -20.07 34.13
CA LEU A 10 12.45 -19.59 33.31
C LEU A 10 12.87 -18.41 32.42
N LYS A 11 13.56 -17.42 32.95
CA LYS A 11 14.08 -16.29 32.17
C LYS A 11 15.04 -16.75 31.08
N PHE A 12 15.92 -17.70 31.39
CA PHE A 12 16.87 -18.21 30.41
C PHE A 12 16.18 -19.01 29.30
N SER A 13 15.15 -19.79 29.62
CA SER A 13 14.34 -20.51 28.61
C SER A 13 13.53 -19.58 27.74
N VAL A 14 12.95 -18.50 28.29
CA VAL A 14 12.21 -17.47 27.52
C VAL A 14 13.15 -16.71 26.60
N LEU A 15 14.33 -16.30 27.07
CA LEU A 15 15.35 -15.65 26.24
C LEU A 15 15.85 -16.57 25.11
N GLN A 16 16.01 -17.85 25.40
CA GLN A 16 16.43 -18.83 24.41
C GLN A 16 15.35 -19.09 23.35
N VAL A 17 14.08 -19.15 23.75
CA VAL A 17 12.92 -19.24 22.84
C VAL A 17 12.79 -17.97 22.00
N LEU A 18 12.95 -16.79 22.61
CA LEU A 18 12.96 -15.52 21.89
C LEU A 18 14.15 -15.41 20.92
N TYR A 19 15.32 -15.88 21.31
CA TYR A 19 16.50 -15.91 20.44
C TYR A 19 16.30 -16.88 19.27
N LEU A 20 15.78 -18.08 19.50
CA LEU A 20 15.47 -19.06 18.46
C LEU A 20 14.33 -18.57 17.57
N TYR A 21 13.32 -17.91 18.11
CA TYR A 21 12.24 -17.27 17.36
C TYR A 21 12.77 -16.15 16.46
N ASN A 22 13.56 -15.23 17.01
CA ASN A 22 14.20 -14.16 16.24
C ASN A 22 15.23 -14.69 15.22
N TYR A 23 15.96 -15.76 15.55
CA TYR A 23 16.88 -16.41 14.63
C TYR A 23 16.12 -17.11 13.50
N SER A 24 15.01 -17.78 13.82
CA SER A 24 14.10 -18.39 12.85
C SER A 24 13.53 -17.38 11.88
N ILE A 25 13.05 -16.21 12.38
CA ILE A 25 12.59 -15.11 11.54
C ILE A 25 13.71 -14.57 10.64
N LYS A 26 14.95 -14.49 11.15
CA LYS A 26 16.10 -13.96 10.41
C LYS A 26 16.60 -14.92 9.31
N VAL A 27 16.27 -16.20 9.40
CA VAL A 27 16.61 -17.25 8.44
C VAL A 27 15.46 -17.52 7.46
N MET A 28 14.23 -17.06 7.76
CA MET A 28 13.09 -17.25 6.86
C MET A 28 13.32 -16.50 5.53
N LYS A 29 13.08 -17.21 4.45
CA LYS A 29 13.18 -16.65 3.10
C LYS A 29 12.20 -15.50 2.92
N LYS A 30 12.74 -14.30 2.72
CA LYS A 30 11.89 -13.12 2.48
C LYS A 30 11.09 -13.29 1.19
N ILE A 31 9.83 -12.87 1.23
CA ILE A 31 8.92 -12.90 0.09
C ILE A 31 8.46 -11.49 -0.28
N THR A 32 7.83 -11.34 -1.43
CA THR A 32 7.12 -10.15 -1.87
C THR A 32 5.63 -10.37 -1.70
N ILE A 33 4.94 -9.42 -1.07
CA ILE A 33 3.51 -9.47 -0.83
C ILE A 33 2.84 -8.33 -1.61
N ALA A 34 1.95 -8.69 -2.52
CA ALA A 34 1.16 -7.75 -3.33
C ALA A 34 -0.28 -7.70 -2.83
N ILE A 35 -0.78 -6.51 -2.51
CA ILE A 35 -2.17 -6.30 -2.06
C ILE A 35 -2.85 -5.32 -3.00
N ASP A 36 -3.64 -5.84 -3.94
CA ASP A 36 -4.41 -5.04 -4.88
C ASP A 36 -5.88 -4.93 -4.48
N GLY A 37 -6.59 -4.03 -5.09
CA GLY A 37 -8.04 -3.88 -4.91
C GLY A 37 -8.52 -2.44 -5.03
N PHE A 38 -9.81 -2.26 -4.83
CA PHE A 38 -10.51 -1.00 -5.03
C PHE A 38 -10.10 0.10 -4.04
N SER A 39 -10.44 1.35 -4.36
CA SER A 39 -10.21 2.48 -3.45
C SER A 39 -11.06 2.34 -2.18
N SER A 40 -10.57 2.88 -1.08
CA SER A 40 -11.28 2.92 0.23
C SER A 40 -11.70 1.54 0.79
N CYS A 41 -11.11 0.43 0.34
CA CYS A 41 -11.35 -0.90 0.93
C CYS A 41 -10.38 -1.27 2.06
N GLY A 42 -9.57 -0.32 2.54
CA GLY A 42 -8.71 -0.54 3.72
C GLY A 42 -7.37 -1.22 3.45
N LYS A 43 -6.98 -1.42 2.19
CA LYS A 43 -5.72 -2.09 1.80
C LYS A 43 -4.49 -1.54 2.51
N SER A 44 -4.34 -0.21 2.51
CA SER A 44 -3.14 0.43 3.06
C SER A 44 -3.01 0.20 4.57
N THR A 45 -4.12 0.18 5.30
CA THR A 45 -4.12 -0.14 6.73
C THR A 45 -3.68 -1.58 6.95
N MET A 46 -4.27 -2.52 6.21
CA MET A 46 -3.94 -3.94 6.29
C MET A 46 -2.48 -4.21 5.93
N ALA A 47 -2.00 -3.61 4.84
CA ALA A 47 -0.63 -3.75 4.36
C ALA A 47 0.40 -3.21 5.37
N LYS A 48 0.13 -2.04 5.96
CA LYS A 48 0.97 -1.45 7.02
C LYS A 48 1.04 -2.32 8.26
N ASP A 49 -0.11 -2.80 8.72
CA ASP A 49 -0.19 -3.64 9.91
C ASP A 49 0.55 -4.95 9.70
N LEU A 50 0.31 -5.63 8.56
CA LEU A 50 1.02 -6.87 8.23
C LEU A 50 2.54 -6.64 8.14
N ALA A 51 2.98 -5.61 7.40
CA ALA A 51 4.40 -5.30 7.25
C ALA A 51 5.09 -5.09 8.60
N ARG A 52 4.44 -4.35 9.51
CA ARG A 52 4.94 -4.12 10.87
C ARG A 52 5.06 -5.41 11.67
N GLU A 53 4.05 -6.28 11.62
CA GLU A 53 4.00 -7.53 12.36
C GLU A 53 5.08 -8.52 11.92
N ILE A 54 5.33 -8.61 10.61
CA ILE A 54 6.31 -9.55 10.04
C ILE A 54 7.70 -8.95 9.82
N GLY A 55 7.90 -7.67 10.16
CA GLY A 55 9.18 -6.97 9.99
C GLY A 55 9.55 -6.68 8.52
N TYR A 56 8.56 -6.50 7.66
CA TYR A 56 8.73 -6.15 6.25
C TYR A 56 8.59 -4.63 6.03
N ILE A 57 9.07 -4.16 4.89
CA ILE A 57 8.92 -2.76 4.48
C ILE A 57 7.57 -2.59 3.79
N TYR A 58 6.79 -1.61 4.23
CA TYR A 58 5.56 -1.23 3.56
C TYR A 58 5.82 -0.16 2.49
N ILE A 59 5.23 -0.33 1.31
CA ILE A 59 5.31 0.60 0.19
C ILE A 59 3.90 0.94 -0.29
N ASP A 60 3.54 2.23 -0.25
CA ASP A 60 2.27 2.79 -0.74
C ASP A 60 2.44 3.21 -2.20
N SER A 61 2.02 2.37 -3.15
CA SER A 61 2.11 2.74 -4.56
C SER A 61 1.20 3.93 -4.92
N GLY A 62 0.08 4.07 -4.24
CA GLY A 62 -0.82 5.22 -4.41
C GLY A 62 -0.16 6.53 -4.01
N ALA A 63 0.67 6.54 -2.97
CA ALA A 63 1.47 7.71 -2.59
C ALA A 63 2.47 8.11 -3.67
N MET A 64 3.01 7.15 -4.44
CA MET A 64 3.91 7.44 -5.55
C MET A 64 3.20 8.24 -6.65
N TYR A 65 2.02 7.81 -7.08
CA TYR A 65 1.23 8.56 -8.07
C TYR A 65 0.78 9.93 -7.55
N ARG A 66 0.50 10.05 -6.26
CA ARG A 66 0.20 11.33 -5.61
C ARG A 66 1.43 12.25 -5.59
N ALA A 67 2.62 11.72 -5.40
CA ALA A 67 3.86 12.50 -5.45
C ALA A 67 4.13 13.02 -6.87
N VAL A 68 3.89 12.21 -7.92
CA VAL A 68 3.94 12.67 -9.33
C VAL A 68 2.90 13.76 -9.57
N THR A 69 1.71 13.63 -9.00
CA THR A 69 0.64 14.64 -9.11
C THR A 69 1.05 15.95 -8.45
N LEU A 70 1.61 15.89 -7.24
CA LEU A 70 2.12 17.08 -6.54
C LEU A 70 3.22 17.77 -7.36
N TYR A 71 4.19 16.99 -7.86
CA TYR A 71 5.22 17.52 -8.77
C TYR A 71 4.62 18.20 -9.99
N SER A 72 3.59 17.61 -10.57
CA SER A 72 2.88 18.16 -11.73
C SER A 72 2.18 19.49 -11.41
N ILE A 73 1.58 19.60 -10.23
CA ILE A 73 0.96 20.85 -9.76
C ILE A 73 2.03 21.92 -9.57
N GLU A 74 3.10 21.61 -8.83
CA GLU A 74 4.17 22.56 -8.50
C GLU A 74 4.96 23.02 -9.74
N ASN A 75 4.97 22.24 -10.83
CA ASN A 75 5.69 22.57 -12.08
C ASN A 75 4.76 23.07 -13.21
N GLY A 76 3.50 23.41 -12.89
CA GLY A 76 2.59 24.00 -13.89
C GLY A 76 2.26 23.07 -15.05
N ILE A 77 2.11 21.79 -14.77
CA ILE A 77 1.68 20.77 -15.76
C ILE A 77 0.16 20.87 -16.00
N PHE A 78 -0.60 21.30 -15.01
CA PHE A 78 -2.02 21.48 -15.11
C PHE A 78 -2.39 22.87 -15.66
N GLN A 79 -3.23 22.90 -16.67
CA GLN A 79 -3.88 24.09 -17.23
C GLN A 79 -5.39 23.91 -17.04
N GLY A 80 -5.91 24.32 -15.87
CA GLY A 80 -7.23 23.89 -15.43
C GLY A 80 -7.27 22.38 -15.22
N ASP A 81 -8.19 21.68 -15.90
CA ASP A 81 -8.29 20.21 -15.86
C ASP A 81 -7.43 19.52 -16.93
N ARG A 82 -6.83 20.28 -17.83
CA ARG A 82 -5.97 19.74 -18.88
C ARG A 82 -4.57 19.49 -18.37
N ILE A 83 -4.02 18.31 -18.71
CA ILE A 83 -2.64 17.91 -18.39
C ILE A 83 -1.77 18.18 -19.62
N ASP A 84 -0.66 18.90 -19.44
CA ASP A 84 0.42 18.98 -20.42
C ASP A 84 1.28 17.72 -20.34
N ALA A 85 0.80 16.68 -21.02
CA ALA A 85 1.45 15.35 -21.01
C ALA A 85 2.87 15.38 -21.58
N GLU A 86 3.12 16.17 -22.63
CA GLU A 86 4.45 16.26 -23.24
C GLU A 86 5.47 16.91 -22.30
N LYS A 87 5.06 17.98 -21.59
CA LYS A 87 5.90 18.61 -20.58
C LYS A 87 6.18 17.64 -19.43
N LEU A 88 5.17 16.95 -18.91
CA LEU A 88 5.38 15.95 -17.84
C LEU A 88 6.30 14.82 -18.31
N LYS A 89 6.11 14.33 -19.53
CA LYS A 89 6.97 13.27 -20.12
C LYS A 89 8.44 13.68 -20.19
N SER A 90 8.72 14.94 -20.50
CA SER A 90 10.09 15.45 -20.51
C SER A 90 10.74 15.50 -19.11
N LEU A 91 9.93 15.63 -18.06
CA LEU A 91 10.36 15.78 -16.66
C LEU A 91 10.29 14.48 -15.84
N ILE A 92 9.64 13.44 -16.35
CA ILE A 92 9.34 12.23 -15.56
C ILE A 92 10.60 11.54 -15.01
N LYS A 93 11.71 11.61 -15.75
CA LYS A 93 13.01 11.05 -15.35
C LYS A 93 13.63 11.73 -14.12
N ASP A 94 13.20 12.97 -13.82
CA ASP A 94 13.70 13.76 -12.70
C ASP A 94 12.84 13.55 -11.44
N ILE A 95 11.84 12.67 -11.50
CA ILE A 95 10.94 12.36 -10.40
C ILE A 95 11.43 11.08 -9.71
N HIS A 96 12.05 11.24 -8.54
CA HIS A 96 12.51 10.14 -7.70
C HIS A 96 11.71 10.08 -6.41
N ILE A 97 11.10 8.94 -6.14
CA ILE A 97 10.27 8.73 -4.96
C ILE A 97 10.93 7.70 -4.06
N SER A 98 10.97 8.00 -2.78
CA SER A 98 11.47 7.09 -1.76
C SER A 98 10.60 7.13 -0.52
N PHE A 99 10.74 6.11 0.33
CA PHE A 99 10.02 6.00 1.60
C PHE A 99 11.03 5.90 2.73
N ARG A 100 10.79 6.61 3.83
CA ARG A 100 11.63 6.55 5.03
C ARG A 100 10.76 6.39 6.26
N LEU A 101 11.13 5.46 7.13
CA LEU A 101 10.41 5.25 8.38
C LEU A 101 10.44 6.54 9.22
N ASN A 102 9.26 7.00 9.58
CA ASN A 102 9.11 8.09 10.54
C ASN A 102 9.10 7.49 11.96
N PRO A 103 10.09 7.82 12.80
CA PRO A 103 10.18 7.22 14.14
C PRO A 103 9.07 7.65 15.09
N GLU A 104 8.44 8.80 14.84
CA GLU A 104 7.36 9.32 15.69
C GLU A 104 6.05 8.58 15.43
N THR A 105 5.77 8.27 14.16
CA THR A 105 4.51 7.61 13.75
C THR A 105 4.64 6.10 13.60
N GLY A 106 5.87 5.58 13.51
CA GLY A 106 6.15 4.18 13.17
C GLY A 106 5.72 3.79 11.75
N ARG A 107 5.49 4.77 10.87
CA ARG A 107 5.02 4.60 9.49
C ARG A 107 6.01 5.20 8.50
N PRO A 108 6.14 4.68 7.28
CA PRO A 108 6.97 5.32 6.27
C PRO A 108 6.30 6.60 5.76
N ASP A 109 7.07 7.67 5.71
CA ASP A 109 6.72 8.91 5.00
C ASP A 109 7.22 8.87 3.57
N THR A 110 6.50 9.53 2.68
CA THR A 110 6.83 9.67 1.25
C THR A 110 7.75 10.85 1.01
N TYR A 111 8.81 10.61 0.26
CA TYR A 111 9.80 11.62 -0.15
C TYR A 111 9.81 11.76 -1.67
N LEU A 112 9.72 12.98 -2.15
CA LEU A 112 9.86 13.35 -3.56
C LEU A 112 11.17 14.12 -3.72
N ASN A 113 12.09 13.58 -4.53
CA ASN A 113 13.42 14.18 -4.76
C ASN A 113 14.15 14.54 -3.44
N GLY A 114 14.02 13.66 -2.43
CA GLY A 114 14.64 13.83 -1.11
C GLY A 114 13.89 14.73 -0.12
N VAL A 115 12.78 15.34 -0.53
CA VAL A 115 11.95 16.20 0.33
C VAL A 115 10.74 15.40 0.84
N ASN A 116 10.46 15.47 2.16
CA ASN A 116 9.25 14.88 2.74
C ASN A 116 8.00 15.60 2.22
N VAL A 117 7.13 14.84 1.57
CA VAL A 117 5.88 15.34 0.98
C VAL A 117 4.63 14.64 1.54
N GLU A 118 4.77 13.82 2.57
CA GLU A 118 3.68 12.96 3.09
C GLU A 118 2.39 13.74 3.35
N ASN A 119 2.48 14.90 4.01
CA ASN A 119 1.30 15.72 4.27
C ASN A 119 0.76 16.40 3.00
N LYS A 120 1.64 16.88 2.12
CA LYS A 120 1.26 17.57 0.89
C LYS A 120 0.49 16.67 -0.08
N ILE A 121 0.89 15.39 -0.20
CA ILE A 121 0.25 14.45 -1.11
C ILE A 121 -1.12 13.95 -0.62
N ARG A 122 -1.51 14.24 0.61
CA ARG A 122 -2.81 13.85 1.19
C ARG A 122 -3.88 14.95 1.08
N THR A 123 -3.56 16.09 0.50
CA THR A 123 -4.51 17.20 0.30
C THR A 123 -5.60 16.85 -0.71
N MET A 124 -6.73 17.56 -0.65
CA MET A 124 -7.83 17.40 -1.60
C MET A 124 -7.41 17.80 -3.01
N GLU A 125 -6.55 18.81 -3.16
CA GLU A 125 -6.02 19.23 -4.45
C GLU A 125 -5.29 18.09 -5.18
N VAL A 126 -4.39 17.39 -4.49
CA VAL A 126 -3.70 16.21 -5.04
C VAL A 126 -4.68 15.06 -5.27
N SER A 127 -5.58 14.83 -4.31
CA SER A 127 -6.53 13.71 -4.37
C SER A 127 -7.49 13.80 -5.57
N SER A 128 -7.91 14.99 -5.95
CA SER A 128 -8.81 15.21 -7.10
C SER A 128 -8.10 15.04 -8.45
N ARG A 129 -6.78 15.20 -8.50
CA ARG A 129 -5.99 15.21 -9.74
C ARG A 129 -5.14 13.94 -9.97
N VAL A 130 -5.09 13.03 -9.00
CA VAL A 130 -4.22 11.84 -9.11
C VAL A 130 -4.68 10.83 -10.16
N SER A 131 -5.98 10.64 -10.33
CA SER A 131 -6.50 9.63 -11.27
C SER A 131 -6.11 9.91 -12.72
N PRO A 132 -6.28 11.13 -13.27
CA PRO A 132 -5.79 11.45 -14.62
C PRO A 132 -4.27 11.24 -14.79
N ILE A 133 -3.44 11.61 -13.82
CA ILE A 133 -1.99 11.38 -13.86
C ILE A 133 -1.70 9.86 -13.90
N ALA A 134 -2.42 9.08 -13.12
CA ALA A 134 -2.22 7.63 -13.04
C ALA A 134 -2.68 6.86 -14.30
N THR A 135 -3.36 7.49 -15.25
CA THR A 135 -3.70 6.88 -16.56
C THR A 135 -2.61 7.05 -17.62
N LEU A 136 -1.65 7.95 -17.42
CA LEU A 136 -0.60 8.22 -18.40
C LEU A 136 0.41 7.07 -18.45
N ASP A 137 0.60 6.47 -19.62
CA ASP A 137 1.43 5.29 -19.83
C ASP A 137 2.86 5.48 -19.35
N PHE A 138 3.50 6.59 -19.77
CA PHE A 138 4.88 6.88 -19.38
C PHE A 138 5.04 7.14 -17.87
N VAL A 139 4.01 7.65 -17.19
CA VAL A 139 4.01 7.78 -15.72
C VAL A 139 3.96 6.41 -15.09
N ARG A 140 3.10 5.53 -15.61
CA ARG A 140 3.01 4.15 -15.11
C ARG A 140 4.32 3.39 -15.30
N GLU A 141 4.91 3.46 -16.47
CA GLU A 141 6.22 2.85 -16.77
C GLU A 141 7.31 3.31 -15.79
N ALA A 142 7.41 4.62 -15.55
CA ALA A 142 8.38 5.18 -14.62
C ALA A 142 8.12 4.73 -13.16
N MET A 143 6.86 4.68 -12.73
CA MET A 143 6.52 4.25 -11.37
C MET A 143 6.73 2.75 -11.20
N VAL A 144 6.32 1.92 -12.15
CA VAL A 144 6.56 0.47 -12.13
C VAL A 144 8.06 0.17 -12.03
N ALA A 145 8.90 0.87 -12.79
CA ALA A 145 10.35 0.69 -12.71
C ALA A 145 10.92 1.00 -11.32
N GLN A 146 10.48 2.09 -10.69
CA GLN A 146 10.89 2.42 -9.32
C GLN A 146 10.36 1.43 -8.29
N GLN A 147 9.12 0.97 -8.44
CA GLN A 147 8.51 -0.05 -7.58
C GLN A 147 9.26 -1.38 -7.65
N GLN A 148 9.60 -1.82 -8.86
CA GLN A 148 10.37 -3.06 -9.06
C GLN A 148 11.77 -2.97 -8.44
N GLU A 149 12.43 -1.81 -8.55
CA GLU A 149 13.71 -1.58 -7.90
C GLU A 149 13.61 -1.69 -6.38
N MET A 150 12.57 -1.08 -5.77
CA MET A 150 12.32 -1.17 -4.33
C MET A 150 12.08 -2.60 -3.86
N GLY A 151 11.52 -3.46 -4.72
CA GLY A 151 11.19 -4.85 -4.39
C GLY A 151 12.29 -5.87 -4.61
N LYS A 152 13.43 -5.51 -5.19
CA LYS A 152 14.51 -6.46 -5.52
C LYS A 152 15.02 -7.29 -4.34
N ALA A 153 15.11 -6.69 -3.17
CA ALA A 153 15.58 -7.37 -1.97
C ALA A 153 14.51 -8.24 -1.29
N LYS A 154 13.28 -8.25 -1.81
CA LYS A 154 12.11 -8.86 -1.14
C LYS A 154 11.90 -8.32 0.28
N GLY A 155 11.06 -8.98 1.07
CA GLY A 155 10.72 -8.49 2.41
C GLY A 155 9.89 -7.20 2.36
N ILE A 156 8.99 -7.10 1.40
CA ILE A 156 8.11 -5.95 1.21
C ILE A 156 6.65 -6.35 1.17
N VAL A 157 5.79 -5.43 1.61
CA VAL A 157 4.35 -5.44 1.39
C VAL A 157 4.02 -4.18 0.60
N MET A 158 3.51 -4.34 -0.61
CA MET A 158 3.12 -3.22 -1.46
C MET A 158 1.63 -3.28 -1.76
N ASP A 159 0.92 -2.18 -1.58
CA ASP A 159 -0.48 -2.08 -1.96
C ASP A 159 -0.70 -1.16 -3.17
N GLY A 160 -1.70 -1.50 -3.97
CA GLY A 160 -2.00 -0.75 -5.18
C GLY A 160 -3.23 -1.23 -5.94
N ARG A 161 -3.10 -1.25 -7.29
CA ARG A 161 -4.14 -1.66 -8.24
C ARG A 161 -3.67 -2.77 -9.19
N ASP A 162 -2.37 -2.85 -9.41
CA ASP A 162 -1.73 -3.69 -10.40
C ASP A 162 -0.40 -4.28 -9.91
N ILE A 163 -0.25 -4.37 -8.60
CA ILE A 163 1.00 -4.85 -7.98
C ILE A 163 1.23 -6.32 -8.33
N GLY A 164 0.22 -7.17 -8.13
CA GLY A 164 0.31 -8.60 -8.39
C GLY A 164 0.13 -8.99 -9.87
N THR A 165 -0.29 -8.07 -10.73
CA THR A 165 -0.46 -8.32 -12.17
C THR A 165 0.68 -7.75 -13.01
N THR A 166 1.19 -6.57 -12.66
CA THR A 166 2.16 -5.82 -13.47
C THR A 166 3.49 -5.60 -12.76
N VAL A 167 3.47 -5.14 -11.51
CA VAL A 167 4.70 -4.76 -10.80
C VAL A 167 5.47 -6.00 -10.35
N PHE A 168 4.82 -6.91 -9.66
CA PHE A 168 5.38 -8.17 -9.16
C PHE A 168 4.52 -9.36 -9.56
N PRO A 169 4.50 -9.73 -10.85
CA PRO A 169 3.72 -10.88 -11.32
C PRO A 169 4.16 -12.19 -10.67
N ASP A 170 5.39 -12.26 -10.14
CA ASP A 170 5.94 -13.41 -9.44
C ASP A 170 5.93 -13.24 -7.90
N ALA A 171 5.14 -12.30 -7.35
CA ALA A 171 4.97 -12.16 -5.91
C ALA A 171 4.45 -13.47 -5.30
N GLU A 172 5.07 -13.89 -4.20
CA GLU A 172 4.76 -15.17 -3.56
C GLU A 172 3.39 -15.17 -2.85
N LEU A 173 2.94 -14.00 -2.40
CA LEU A 173 1.61 -13.81 -1.84
C LEU A 173 0.93 -12.65 -2.53
N LYS A 174 -0.20 -12.95 -3.19
CA LYS A 174 -1.04 -11.94 -3.84
C LYS A 174 -2.42 -11.96 -3.24
N ILE A 175 -2.91 -10.80 -2.87
CA ILE A 175 -4.23 -10.61 -2.25
C ILE A 175 -4.97 -9.56 -3.06
N PHE A 176 -6.22 -9.85 -3.38
CA PHE A 176 -7.13 -8.88 -3.99
C PHE A 176 -8.24 -8.56 -3.02
N VAL A 177 -8.29 -7.30 -2.56
CA VAL A 177 -9.26 -6.84 -1.56
C VAL A 177 -10.43 -6.15 -2.23
N THR A 178 -11.62 -6.56 -1.86
CA THR A 178 -12.87 -5.96 -2.32
C THR A 178 -13.81 -5.63 -1.16
N ALA A 179 -14.70 -4.70 -1.39
CA ALA A 179 -15.89 -4.42 -0.60
C ALA A 179 -16.89 -3.71 -1.49
N THR A 180 -18.18 -3.74 -1.13
CA THR A 180 -19.21 -3.05 -1.92
C THR A 180 -18.94 -1.54 -1.99
N PRO A 181 -19.31 -0.86 -3.10
CA PRO A 181 -19.12 0.58 -3.23
C PRO A 181 -19.73 1.36 -2.06
N GLU A 182 -20.91 0.93 -1.59
CA GLU A 182 -21.64 1.58 -0.49
C GLU A 182 -20.86 1.51 0.83
N ILE A 183 -20.29 0.34 1.16
CA ILE A 183 -19.46 0.16 2.37
C ILE A 183 -18.19 0.98 2.29
N ARG A 184 -17.55 1.04 1.12
CA ARG A 184 -16.35 1.86 0.90
C ARG A 184 -16.65 3.35 0.99
N ALA A 185 -17.78 3.79 0.45
CA ALA A 185 -18.26 5.16 0.57
C ALA A 185 -18.57 5.51 2.04
N GLN A 186 -19.19 4.59 2.80
CA GLN A 186 -19.48 4.81 4.22
C GLN A 186 -18.18 4.96 5.03
N ARG A 187 -17.19 4.08 4.81
CA ARG A 187 -15.88 4.18 5.48
C ARG A 187 -15.20 5.52 5.20
N ARG A 188 -15.27 5.99 3.97
CA ARG A 188 -14.70 7.29 3.58
C ARG A 188 -15.47 8.46 4.18
N TYR A 189 -16.78 8.38 4.22
CA TYR A 189 -17.64 9.37 4.85
C TYR A 189 -17.32 9.50 6.35
N ASP A 190 -17.21 8.37 7.05
CA ASP A 190 -16.90 8.34 8.48
C ASP A 190 -15.49 8.90 8.76
N GLU A 191 -14.52 8.61 7.89
CA GLU A 191 -13.15 9.15 7.99
C GLU A 191 -13.13 10.68 7.84
N LEU A 192 -13.85 11.24 6.87
CA LEU A 192 -13.93 12.68 6.64
C LEU A 192 -14.64 13.37 7.80
N LYS A 193 -15.75 12.79 8.27
CA LYS A 193 -16.45 13.28 9.46
C LYS A 193 -15.58 13.31 10.71
N ALA A 194 -14.80 12.27 10.94
CA ALA A 194 -13.88 12.20 12.08
C ALA A 194 -12.78 13.28 12.01
N LYS A 195 -12.45 13.77 10.81
CA LYS A 195 -11.52 14.90 10.59
C LYS A 195 -12.21 16.27 10.67
N GLY A 196 -13.54 16.33 10.86
CA GLY A 196 -14.30 17.56 10.88
C GLY A 196 -14.54 18.16 9.48
N GLU A 197 -14.37 17.37 8.43
CA GLU A 197 -14.65 17.79 7.06
C GLU A 197 -16.13 17.56 6.73
N GLU A 198 -16.77 18.55 6.09
CA GLU A 198 -18.10 18.38 5.52
C GLU A 198 -18.03 17.50 4.28
N ALA A 199 -18.90 16.49 4.20
CA ALA A 199 -18.95 15.58 3.08
C ALA A 199 -20.37 15.08 2.84
N SER A 200 -20.73 14.89 1.57
CA SER A 200 -21.96 14.24 1.14
C SER A 200 -21.70 12.76 0.86
N PHE A 201 -22.49 11.87 1.45
CA PHE A 201 -22.40 10.44 1.18
C PHE A 201 -22.61 10.12 -0.29
N ASP A 202 -23.60 10.77 -0.94
CA ASP A 202 -23.92 10.52 -2.35
C ASP A 202 -22.78 10.95 -3.28
N GLU A 203 -22.15 12.10 -3.00
CA GLU A 203 -20.97 12.55 -3.75
C GLU A 203 -19.77 11.61 -3.58
N ILE A 204 -19.56 11.10 -2.37
CA ILE A 204 -18.51 10.12 -2.09
C ILE A 204 -18.80 8.81 -2.82
N LEU A 205 -20.03 8.33 -2.79
CA LEU A 205 -20.42 7.08 -3.47
C LEU A 205 -20.22 7.19 -4.97
N GLU A 206 -20.63 8.30 -5.56
CA GLU A 206 -20.42 8.55 -7.00
C GLU A 206 -18.92 8.61 -7.34
N ASN A 207 -18.13 9.29 -6.52
CA ASN A 207 -16.67 9.34 -6.69
C ASN A 207 -16.03 7.94 -6.58
N VAL A 208 -16.48 7.12 -5.64
CA VAL A 208 -16.01 5.72 -5.50
C VAL A 208 -16.31 4.93 -6.78
N LYS A 209 -17.54 5.00 -7.29
CA LYS A 209 -17.96 4.31 -8.53
C LYS A 209 -17.17 4.79 -9.75
N GLN A 210 -16.98 6.10 -9.88
CA GLN A 210 -16.22 6.69 -10.98
C GLN A 210 -14.77 6.25 -10.97
N ARG A 211 -14.12 6.22 -9.80
CA ARG A 211 -12.75 5.74 -9.65
C ARG A 211 -12.62 4.27 -9.99
N ASP A 212 -13.57 3.45 -9.55
CA ASP A 212 -13.60 2.02 -9.90
C ASP A 212 -13.68 1.82 -11.40
N TYR A 213 -14.52 2.61 -12.07
CA TYR A 213 -14.65 2.56 -13.52
C TYR A 213 -13.34 2.95 -14.22
N ILE A 214 -12.70 4.04 -13.81
CA ILE A 214 -11.41 4.48 -14.36
C ILE A 214 -10.34 3.40 -14.13
N ASP A 215 -10.19 2.93 -12.90
CA ASP A 215 -9.17 1.94 -12.53
C ASP A 215 -9.34 0.64 -13.33
N GLN A 216 -10.57 0.18 -13.57
CA GLN A 216 -10.87 -1.08 -14.29
C GLN A 216 -10.79 -0.95 -15.82
N ASN A 217 -11.01 0.26 -16.38
CA ASN A 217 -11.14 0.48 -17.82
C ASN A 217 -9.99 1.29 -18.44
N ARG A 218 -8.96 1.64 -17.67
CA ARG A 218 -7.77 2.28 -18.24
C ARG A 218 -7.01 1.29 -19.15
N ASP A 219 -6.38 1.83 -20.19
CA ASP A 219 -5.73 1.03 -21.24
C ASP A 219 -4.51 0.27 -20.70
N VAL A 220 -3.72 0.89 -19.82
CA VAL A 220 -2.49 0.30 -19.28
C VAL A 220 -2.69 -0.16 -17.85
N SER A 221 -2.38 -1.42 -17.59
CA SER A 221 -2.42 -2.07 -16.26
C SER A 221 -3.74 -1.82 -15.51
N PRO A 222 -4.91 -2.18 -16.09
CA PRO A 222 -6.19 -1.99 -15.41
C PRO A 222 -6.26 -2.79 -14.11
N LEU A 223 -7.08 -2.31 -13.17
CA LEU A 223 -7.36 -3.02 -11.94
C LEU A 223 -8.02 -4.38 -12.24
N ARG A 224 -7.29 -5.44 -12.01
CA ARG A 224 -7.77 -6.83 -12.17
C ARG A 224 -7.17 -7.72 -11.09
N LYS A 225 -7.96 -8.69 -10.65
CA LYS A 225 -7.46 -9.73 -9.76
C LYS A 225 -6.52 -10.64 -10.55
N ALA A 226 -5.26 -10.80 -10.10
CA ALA A 226 -4.36 -11.80 -10.66
C ALA A 226 -4.96 -13.21 -10.49
N SER A 227 -4.68 -14.11 -11.43
CA SER A 227 -5.28 -15.47 -11.45
C SER A 227 -4.95 -16.27 -10.19
N ASP A 228 -3.76 -16.05 -9.62
CA ASP A 228 -3.23 -16.65 -8.40
C ASP A 228 -3.44 -15.82 -7.13
N ALA A 229 -4.15 -14.68 -7.22
CA ALA A 229 -4.45 -13.87 -6.06
C ALA A 229 -5.62 -14.43 -5.24
N LEU A 230 -5.44 -14.43 -3.93
CA LEU A 230 -6.50 -14.73 -2.97
C LEU A 230 -7.48 -13.55 -2.91
N LEU A 231 -8.76 -13.83 -2.96
CA LEU A 231 -9.80 -12.83 -2.82
C LEU A 231 -10.16 -12.65 -1.35
N LEU A 232 -10.13 -11.39 -0.89
CA LEU A 232 -10.63 -10.99 0.41
C LEU A 232 -11.77 -9.99 0.23
N ASP A 233 -13.01 -10.44 0.40
CA ASP A 233 -14.14 -9.52 0.56
C ASP A 233 -14.22 -9.13 2.04
N ASN A 234 -13.88 -7.88 2.33
CA ASN A 234 -13.88 -7.36 3.70
C ASN A 234 -15.10 -6.51 4.05
N SER A 235 -16.19 -6.63 3.27
CA SER A 235 -17.40 -5.85 3.47
C SER A 235 -17.94 -5.95 4.91
N HIS A 236 -17.84 -7.14 5.51
CA HIS A 236 -18.39 -7.43 6.83
C HIS A 236 -17.36 -7.95 7.84
N LEU A 237 -16.06 -7.82 7.52
CA LEU A 237 -14.99 -8.25 8.42
C LEU A 237 -14.55 -7.12 9.35
N SER A 238 -14.33 -7.45 10.61
CA SER A 238 -13.65 -6.57 11.55
C SER A 238 -12.16 -6.43 11.19
N ILE A 239 -11.50 -5.40 11.70
CA ILE A 239 -10.06 -5.20 11.52
C ILE A 239 -9.27 -6.41 12.06
N SER A 240 -9.70 -6.96 13.22
CA SER A 240 -9.06 -8.15 13.81
C SER A 240 -9.15 -9.37 12.89
N GLN A 241 -10.35 -9.66 12.38
CA GLN A 241 -10.57 -10.77 11.44
C GLN A 241 -9.72 -10.64 10.17
N GLN A 242 -9.58 -9.42 9.64
CA GLN A 242 -8.72 -9.17 8.48
C GLN A 242 -7.25 -9.44 8.80
N LYS A 243 -6.77 -9.00 9.97
CA LYS A 243 -5.39 -9.24 10.41
C LYS A 243 -5.08 -10.72 10.61
N GLU A 244 -5.97 -11.44 11.30
CA GLU A 244 -5.84 -12.87 11.52
C GLU A 244 -5.76 -13.63 10.17
N TRP A 245 -6.68 -13.33 9.26
CA TRP A 245 -6.69 -13.94 7.93
C TRP A 245 -5.39 -13.68 7.16
N LEU A 246 -4.90 -12.43 7.17
CA LEU A 246 -3.63 -12.07 6.50
C LEU A 246 -2.43 -12.80 7.09
N ALA A 247 -2.35 -12.88 8.42
CA ALA A 247 -1.29 -13.61 9.12
C ALA A 247 -1.29 -15.09 8.75
N GLU A 248 -2.47 -15.72 8.70
CA GLU A 248 -2.62 -17.13 8.28
C GLU A 248 -2.14 -17.36 6.83
N GLN A 249 -2.49 -16.46 5.90
CA GLN A 249 -2.04 -16.59 4.51
C GLN A 249 -0.52 -16.43 4.40
N PHE A 250 0.07 -15.48 5.13
CA PHE A 250 1.51 -15.30 5.17
C PHE A 250 2.22 -16.54 5.70
N GLU A 251 1.78 -17.07 6.85
CA GLU A 251 2.37 -18.28 7.45
C GLU A 251 2.29 -19.49 6.52
N ARG A 252 1.16 -19.66 5.80
CA ARG A 252 1.00 -20.74 4.84
C ARG A 252 2.05 -20.66 3.75
N VAL A 253 2.21 -19.48 3.12
CA VAL A 253 3.16 -19.28 2.02
C VAL A 253 4.61 -19.48 2.49
N ILE A 254 4.93 -19.01 3.70
CA ILE A 254 6.27 -19.19 4.25
C ILE A 254 6.58 -20.67 4.53
N LYS A 255 5.60 -21.43 5.05
CA LYS A 255 5.77 -22.89 5.29
C LYS A 255 5.96 -23.69 4.00
N GLU A 256 5.31 -23.28 2.90
CA GLU A 256 5.46 -23.92 1.59
C GLU A 256 6.81 -23.60 0.91
N LYS A 257 7.49 -22.52 1.33
CA LYS A 257 8.75 -22.04 0.74
C LYS A 257 10.01 -22.44 1.49
N ASN A 258 9.86 -22.92 2.72
CA ASN A 258 10.93 -23.47 3.57
C ASN A 258 10.93 -24.97 3.56
#